data_e6c6bd7e4f9f626ebb241eb9f52c72ee
#
_entry.id   e6c6bd7e4f9f626ebb241eb9f52c72ee
#
_cell.length_a   1.000
_cell.length_b   1.000
_cell.length_c   1.000
_cell.angle_alpha   90.00
_cell.angle_beta   90.00
_cell.angle_gamma   90.00
#
_symmetry.space_group_name_H-M   'P 1'
#
loop_
_entity.id
_entity.type
_entity.pdbx_description
1 polymer ?
#
loop_
_entity_poly.entity_id
_entity_poly.type
_entity_poly.pdbx_seq_one_letter_code
_entity_poly.pdbx_strand_id
1 'polypeptide(L)'
;MSQAHHPDRRRFLQRAASMSAMGAALPFGLNMGTLTQASAQSAGGGYKALVCLFFNGGNDAFNMVLPTDSTSWGHYLHHRRPADGSTSIALMEAGVAPVSSASGATPERLGGVLPINHAGRSVHAGRTFALHPALTKLQQIHNAGRACVLANVGPLTRPTSKLDYASASASKPAKLFSHNDQQSTWQSFHPEGASEGWGGLMGDLLMSGNGGGRNATDAAIIQRMFTCMTPAQTSVWLAGRSVLPYQSSSTGIQSLGSSGRIYGNAGLQAAVSSVMSTPPSGGSMPNDRASLFVLDQQKLVQRALTASTLLGSALAPLGSSPWSSAGVTNPYTDPLLNYTSPVDGTQKFNSAALQLQMIARLIDTNRTANLGITRQFFMVNMGGFDTHDKQISEQADRMAQLDHALSYFDTVLASMPGGDMRSQVTTFTASEFGRSFTSNGDGTDHGWGSHHIVMGGAVNGTEVYGTFPQFSSADTAGNFSSPDQVQNGVLIPTTSVDQYAYTLGKWMGVSASDLSALLPNLSQFNSSTHDLGFMRA
;
A
#
# COMPACT_ATOMS: atom_id res chain seq x y z
N MET A 1 67.03 -5.29 -24.13
CA MET A 1 65.80 -5.93 -23.64
C MET A 1 64.62 -5.13 -24.20
N SER A 2 63.97 -5.72 -25.21
CA SER A 2 62.87 -5.08 -25.96
C SER A 2 61.57 -5.22 -25.19
N GLN A 3 60.88 -4.12 -24.87
CA GLN A 3 59.52 -4.18 -24.32
C GLN A 3 58.53 -4.48 -25.45
N ALA A 4 57.90 -5.61 -25.37
CA ALA A 4 56.83 -6.00 -26.25
C ALA A 4 55.57 -5.14 -25.99
N HIS A 5 55.23 -4.28 -26.95
CA HIS A 5 53.93 -3.59 -26.99
C HIS A 5 52.84 -4.62 -27.28
N HIS A 6 51.88 -4.79 -26.35
CA HIS A 6 50.65 -5.55 -26.55
C HIS A 6 49.55 -4.68 -27.20
N PRO A 7 49.37 -4.75 -28.53
CA PRO A 7 48.31 -3.98 -29.20
C PRO A 7 46.89 -4.50 -28.87
N ASP A 8 46.77 -5.74 -28.39
CA ASP A 8 45.48 -6.38 -28.17
C ASP A 8 44.70 -5.83 -26.95
N ARG A 9 45.43 -5.38 -25.92
CA ARG A 9 44.81 -4.81 -24.72
C ARG A 9 44.09 -3.48 -24.99
N ARG A 10 44.64 -2.65 -25.87
CA ARG A 10 44.04 -1.37 -26.26
C ARG A 10 42.82 -1.55 -27.16
N ARG A 11 42.87 -2.53 -28.08
CA ARG A 11 41.75 -2.90 -28.93
C ARG A 11 40.63 -3.58 -28.15
N PHE A 12 40.94 -4.40 -27.15
CA PHE A 12 39.96 -4.97 -26.25
C PHE A 12 39.22 -3.90 -25.43
N LEU A 13 39.97 -2.95 -24.84
CA LEU A 13 39.38 -1.84 -24.07
C LEU A 13 38.54 -0.91 -24.95
N GLN A 14 38.98 -0.65 -26.19
CA GLN A 14 38.17 0.14 -27.15
C GLN A 14 36.88 -0.58 -27.56
N ARG A 15 36.92 -1.89 -27.76
CA ARG A 15 35.71 -2.69 -28.07
C ARG A 15 34.79 -2.83 -26.85
N ALA A 16 35.34 -2.99 -25.65
CA ALA A 16 34.57 -3.01 -24.42
C ALA A 16 33.89 -1.65 -24.15
N ALA A 17 34.59 -0.53 -24.40
CA ALA A 17 34.02 0.79 -24.27
C ALA A 17 32.91 1.08 -25.31
N SER A 18 33.07 0.61 -26.55
CA SER A 18 32.02 0.75 -27.58
C SER A 18 30.81 -0.14 -27.31
N MET A 19 31.00 -1.35 -26.77
CA MET A 19 29.89 -2.22 -26.35
C MET A 19 29.16 -1.67 -25.11
N SER A 20 29.88 -1.06 -24.16
CA SER A 20 29.28 -0.38 -23.02
C SER A 20 28.49 0.86 -23.43
N ALA A 21 28.96 1.62 -24.40
CA ALA A 21 28.23 2.77 -24.93
C ALA A 21 26.96 2.38 -25.69
N MET A 22 27.00 1.28 -26.47
CA MET A 22 25.81 0.75 -27.14
C MET A 22 24.84 0.07 -26.15
N GLY A 23 25.34 -0.62 -25.12
CA GLY A 23 24.52 -1.23 -24.07
C GLY A 23 23.80 -0.19 -23.19
N ALA A 24 24.36 1.01 -23.02
CA ALA A 24 23.70 2.11 -22.30
C ALA A 24 22.71 2.92 -23.17
N ALA A 25 22.90 2.96 -24.48
CA ALA A 25 22.04 3.70 -25.39
C ALA A 25 20.71 2.96 -25.71
N LEU A 26 20.72 1.63 -25.74
CA LEU A 26 19.53 0.81 -26.01
C LEU A 26 18.46 0.93 -24.89
N PRO A 27 18.80 0.81 -23.60
CA PRO A 27 17.83 1.06 -22.52
C PRO A 27 17.31 2.50 -22.50
N PHE A 28 18.15 3.49 -22.84
CA PHE A 28 17.76 4.89 -22.90
C PHE A 28 16.83 5.19 -24.09
N GLY A 29 17.08 4.60 -25.25
CA GLY A 29 16.22 4.74 -26.43
C GLY A 29 14.87 4.04 -26.26
N LEU A 30 14.84 2.86 -25.63
CA LEU A 30 13.60 2.16 -25.27
C LEU A 30 12.80 2.91 -24.21
N ASN A 31 13.47 3.48 -23.19
CA ASN A 31 12.81 4.33 -22.19
C ASN A 31 12.23 5.61 -22.77
N MET A 32 12.92 6.26 -23.74
CA MET A 32 12.39 7.44 -24.44
C MET A 32 11.16 7.08 -25.30
N GLY A 33 11.15 5.92 -25.95
CA GLY A 33 10.00 5.43 -26.73
C GLY A 33 8.78 5.12 -25.88
N THR A 34 8.96 4.53 -24.71
CA THR A 34 7.87 4.24 -23.77
C THR A 34 7.34 5.50 -23.08
N LEU A 35 8.20 6.48 -22.77
CA LEU A 35 7.80 7.78 -22.22
C LEU A 35 6.93 8.59 -23.21
N THR A 36 7.19 8.50 -24.52
CA THR A 36 6.36 9.17 -25.53
C THR A 36 5.00 8.50 -25.71
N GLN A 37 4.91 7.17 -25.57
CA GLN A 37 3.63 6.45 -25.59
C GLN A 37 2.82 6.68 -24.31
N ALA A 38 3.47 6.74 -23.13
CA ALA A 38 2.81 7.08 -21.86
C ALA A 38 2.23 8.49 -21.88
N SER A 39 2.90 9.46 -22.52
CA SER A 39 2.40 10.83 -22.67
C SER A 39 1.10 10.91 -23.48
N ALA A 40 0.90 10.02 -24.44
CA ALA A 40 -0.32 9.97 -25.24
C ALA A 40 -1.51 9.35 -24.47
N GLN A 41 -1.25 8.48 -23.50
CA GLN A 41 -2.29 7.86 -22.67
C GLN A 41 -2.76 8.75 -21.51
N SER A 42 -1.91 9.64 -21.01
CA SER A 42 -2.23 10.55 -19.90
C SER A 42 -3.19 11.69 -20.29
N ALA A 43 -3.40 11.93 -21.57
CA ALA A 43 -4.15 13.10 -22.08
C ALA A 43 -5.68 13.01 -21.94
N GLY A 44 -6.24 11.93 -21.39
CA GLY A 44 -7.68 11.65 -21.47
C GLY A 44 -8.43 11.43 -20.16
N GLY A 45 -7.86 11.66 -18.97
CA GLY A 45 -8.60 11.39 -17.73
C GLY A 45 -8.28 12.35 -16.59
N GLY A 46 -9.31 12.74 -15.82
CA GLY A 46 -9.18 13.54 -14.61
C GLY A 46 -8.20 12.95 -13.58
N TYR A 47 -8.00 13.63 -12.47
CA TYR A 47 -7.15 13.20 -11.37
C TYR A 47 -7.50 11.80 -10.86
N LYS A 48 -6.50 10.97 -10.60
CA LYS A 48 -6.64 9.68 -9.89
C LYS A 48 -5.52 9.48 -8.89
N ALA A 49 -5.86 8.92 -7.73
CA ALA A 49 -4.89 8.55 -6.71
C ALA A 49 -5.13 7.14 -6.19
N LEU A 50 -4.02 6.40 -5.96
CA LEU A 50 -4.01 5.16 -5.20
C LEU A 50 -3.43 5.40 -3.81
N VAL A 51 -4.11 4.92 -2.79
CA VAL A 51 -3.65 4.93 -1.40
C VAL A 51 -3.50 3.48 -0.93
N CYS A 52 -2.27 3.03 -0.74
CA CYS A 52 -1.97 1.74 -0.12
C CYS A 52 -2.01 1.91 1.40
N LEU A 53 -2.87 1.17 2.08
CA LEU A 53 -2.89 1.04 3.53
C LEU A 53 -2.31 -0.31 3.90
N PHE A 54 -1.06 -0.33 4.35
CA PHE A 54 -0.30 -1.54 4.61
C PHE A 54 -0.39 -1.96 6.06
N PHE A 55 -0.81 -3.19 6.30
CA PHE A 55 -0.89 -3.82 7.63
C PHE A 55 0.43 -4.51 7.93
N ASN A 56 1.26 -3.89 8.78
CA ASN A 56 2.54 -4.48 9.16
C ASN A 56 2.36 -5.47 10.30
N GLY A 57 2.84 -6.70 10.08
CA GLY A 57 2.77 -7.81 11.04
C GLY A 57 2.01 -9.03 10.56
N GLY A 58 1.36 -8.98 9.39
CA GLY A 58 0.57 -10.10 8.88
C GLY A 58 -0.83 -10.14 9.48
N ASN A 59 -1.81 -9.54 8.80
CA ASN A 59 -3.19 -9.48 9.28
C ASN A 59 -3.86 -10.85 9.33
N ASP A 60 -4.51 -11.18 10.44
CA ASP A 60 -5.40 -12.33 10.52
C ASP A 60 -6.68 -12.08 9.71
N ALA A 61 -6.64 -12.49 8.46
CA ALA A 61 -7.75 -12.36 7.53
C ALA A 61 -8.96 -13.19 7.94
N PHE A 62 -8.75 -14.30 8.64
CA PHE A 62 -9.83 -15.18 9.11
C PHE A 62 -10.72 -14.53 10.18
N ASN A 63 -10.21 -13.52 10.91
CA ASN A 63 -11.01 -12.72 11.83
C ASN A 63 -11.35 -11.33 11.26
N MET A 64 -10.91 -10.98 10.06
CA MET A 64 -11.29 -9.74 9.39
C MET A 64 -12.50 -9.92 8.47
N VAL A 65 -12.47 -10.94 7.60
CA VAL A 65 -13.54 -11.30 6.67
C VAL A 65 -13.77 -12.81 6.75
N LEU A 66 -14.97 -13.23 7.09
CA LEU A 66 -15.30 -14.63 7.37
C LEU A 66 -16.45 -15.11 6.49
N PRO A 67 -16.42 -16.38 6.05
CA PRO A 67 -17.60 -17.05 5.52
C PRO A 67 -18.50 -17.46 6.69
N THR A 68 -19.80 -17.23 6.56
CA THR A 68 -20.81 -17.49 7.59
C THR A 68 -21.81 -18.58 7.19
N ASP A 69 -21.60 -19.23 6.06
CA ASP A 69 -22.33 -20.47 5.76
C ASP A 69 -22.00 -21.54 6.82
N SER A 70 -22.96 -22.39 7.15
CA SER A 70 -22.90 -23.33 8.30
C SER A 70 -21.67 -24.26 8.23
N THR A 71 -21.28 -24.70 7.05
CA THR A 71 -20.12 -25.59 6.87
C THR A 71 -18.82 -24.88 7.17
N SER A 72 -18.58 -23.71 6.54
CA SER A 72 -17.37 -22.92 6.76
C SER A 72 -17.27 -22.43 8.21
N TRP A 73 -18.39 -22.00 8.79
CA TRP A 73 -18.47 -21.56 10.17
C TRP A 73 -18.13 -22.66 11.17
N GLY A 74 -18.62 -23.90 10.92
CA GLY A 74 -18.28 -25.06 11.74
C GLY A 74 -16.77 -25.35 11.74
N HIS A 75 -16.12 -25.31 10.58
CA HIS A 75 -14.67 -25.47 10.49
C HIS A 75 -13.91 -24.33 11.18
N TYR A 76 -14.39 -23.09 11.06
CA TYR A 76 -13.82 -21.93 11.74
C TYR A 76 -13.87 -22.08 13.25
N LEU A 77 -15.01 -22.45 13.83
CA LEU A 77 -15.15 -22.68 15.26
C LEU A 77 -14.25 -23.82 15.76
N HIS A 78 -14.16 -24.92 14.99
CA HIS A 78 -13.32 -26.06 15.35
C HIS A 78 -11.85 -25.69 15.59
N HIS A 79 -11.30 -24.78 14.77
CA HIS A 79 -9.90 -24.40 14.84
C HIS A 79 -9.62 -23.19 15.74
N ARG A 80 -10.64 -22.41 16.08
CA ARG A 80 -10.47 -21.14 16.82
C ARG A 80 -11.19 -21.10 18.17
N ARG A 81 -11.99 -22.13 18.48
CA ARG A 81 -12.59 -22.36 19.79
C ARG A 81 -12.14 -23.73 20.29
N PRO A 82 -11.00 -23.83 21.00
CA PRO A 82 -10.49 -25.09 21.47
C PRO A 82 -11.46 -25.80 22.39
N ALA A 83 -11.59 -27.13 22.23
CA ALA A 83 -12.49 -27.95 23.05
C ALA A 83 -11.95 -28.21 24.46
N ASP A 84 -10.68 -27.96 24.70
CA ASP A 84 -10.00 -28.14 26.00
C ASP A 84 -10.21 -26.99 26.98
N GLY A 85 -11.00 -25.98 26.63
CA GLY A 85 -11.29 -24.83 27.46
C GLY A 85 -10.19 -23.75 27.49
N SER A 86 -9.18 -23.85 26.61
CA SER A 86 -8.22 -22.79 26.40
C SER A 86 -8.87 -21.54 25.75
N THR A 87 -8.13 -20.44 25.66
CA THR A 87 -8.67 -19.16 25.18
C THR A 87 -9.18 -19.26 23.73
N SER A 88 -10.46 -18.92 23.52
CA SER A 88 -11.04 -18.87 22.19
C SER A 88 -10.65 -17.59 21.49
N ILE A 89 -10.18 -17.72 20.23
CA ILE A 89 -10.00 -16.58 19.31
C ILE A 89 -11.10 -16.51 18.26
N ALA A 90 -12.13 -17.39 18.34
CA ALA A 90 -13.28 -17.35 17.47
C ALA A 90 -14.20 -16.18 17.81
N LEU A 91 -14.66 -15.47 16.80
CA LEU A 91 -15.67 -14.43 16.93
C LEU A 91 -17.07 -15.04 17.15
N MET A 92 -18.03 -14.22 17.60
CA MET A 92 -19.40 -14.62 17.82
C MET A 92 -20.22 -14.59 16.52
N GLU A 93 -21.24 -15.43 16.43
CA GLU A 93 -22.17 -15.47 15.31
C GLU A 93 -22.89 -14.13 15.10
N ALA A 94 -23.31 -13.88 13.87
CA ALA A 94 -24.08 -12.68 13.54
C ALA A 94 -25.36 -12.56 14.38
N GLY A 95 -25.67 -11.34 14.81
CA GLY A 95 -26.84 -11.06 15.63
C GLY A 95 -26.64 -11.20 17.15
N VAL A 96 -25.49 -11.70 17.60
CA VAL A 96 -25.15 -11.74 19.03
C VAL A 96 -24.85 -10.31 19.51
N ALA A 97 -25.55 -9.87 20.56
CA ALA A 97 -25.33 -8.54 21.13
C ALA A 97 -24.01 -8.50 21.93
N PRO A 98 -23.25 -7.38 21.90
CA PRO A 98 -22.04 -7.24 22.70
C PRO A 98 -22.38 -7.20 24.18
N VAL A 99 -21.55 -7.84 25.01
CA VAL A 99 -21.67 -7.85 26.46
C VAL A 99 -20.66 -6.86 27.05
N SER A 100 -21.11 -5.67 27.41
CA SER A 100 -20.26 -4.58 27.89
C SER A 100 -19.51 -4.88 29.20
N SER A 101 -20.03 -5.79 30.03
CA SER A 101 -19.38 -6.27 31.24
C SER A 101 -18.37 -7.40 31.05
N ALA A 102 -18.32 -7.98 29.84
CA ALA A 102 -17.33 -9.02 29.52
C ALA A 102 -15.92 -8.43 29.43
N SER A 103 -14.92 -9.29 29.65
CA SER A 103 -13.51 -8.93 29.47
C SER A 103 -13.24 -8.51 28.01
N GLY A 104 -12.43 -7.47 27.81
CA GLY A 104 -11.96 -7.05 26.49
C GLY A 104 -11.13 -8.11 25.74
N ALA A 105 -10.69 -9.15 26.44
CA ALA A 105 -9.96 -10.28 25.86
C ALA A 105 -10.89 -11.42 25.38
N THR A 106 -12.21 -11.24 25.45
CA THR A 106 -13.17 -12.29 25.06
C THR A 106 -14.08 -11.86 23.90
N PRO A 107 -14.50 -12.81 23.04
CA PRO A 107 -15.36 -12.50 21.90
C PRO A 107 -16.72 -11.89 22.27
N GLU A 108 -17.26 -12.24 23.42
CA GLU A 108 -18.55 -11.75 23.94
C GLU A 108 -18.55 -10.22 24.11
N ARG A 109 -17.40 -9.63 24.41
CA ARG A 109 -17.23 -8.17 24.52
C ARG A 109 -17.54 -7.48 23.19
N LEU A 110 -17.18 -8.09 22.08
CA LEU A 110 -17.26 -7.51 20.75
C LEU A 110 -18.65 -7.64 20.12
N GLY A 111 -19.41 -8.67 20.50
CA GLY A 111 -20.63 -9.06 19.84
C GLY A 111 -20.39 -9.85 18.55
N GLY A 112 -21.45 -10.06 17.77
CA GLY A 112 -21.41 -10.89 16.58
C GLY A 112 -20.80 -10.24 15.35
N VAL A 113 -20.30 -11.05 14.45
CA VAL A 113 -19.79 -10.63 13.13
C VAL A 113 -20.86 -9.88 12.33
N LEU A 114 -20.44 -8.99 11.44
CA LEU A 114 -21.31 -8.08 10.68
C LEU A 114 -21.56 -8.62 9.27
N PRO A 115 -22.74 -9.18 8.96
CA PRO A 115 -23.06 -9.67 7.61
C PRO A 115 -22.88 -8.57 6.55
N ILE A 116 -22.32 -8.94 5.41
CA ILE A 116 -22.19 -8.06 4.25
C ILE A 116 -23.02 -8.56 3.07
N ASN A 117 -23.54 -7.63 2.31
CA ASN A 117 -24.18 -7.94 1.03
C ASN A 117 -23.12 -8.33 0.00
N HIS A 118 -23.44 -9.26 -0.89
CA HIS A 118 -22.65 -9.54 -2.08
C HIS A 118 -23.59 -9.88 -3.25
N ALA A 119 -23.15 -9.60 -4.47
CA ALA A 119 -23.98 -9.78 -5.65
C ALA A 119 -24.15 -11.27 -6.05
N GLY A 120 -23.47 -12.17 -5.35
CA GLY A 120 -23.64 -13.62 -5.54
C GLY A 120 -22.96 -14.14 -6.80
N ARG A 121 -21.69 -13.82 -7.00
CA ARG A 121 -20.89 -14.41 -8.09
C ARG A 121 -20.97 -15.94 -8.02
N SER A 122 -21.04 -16.59 -9.18
CA SER A 122 -21.19 -18.05 -9.28
C SER A 122 -20.11 -18.83 -8.51
N VAL A 123 -18.89 -18.28 -8.39
CA VAL A 123 -17.79 -18.86 -7.62
C VAL A 123 -18.08 -18.91 -6.11
N HIS A 124 -19.03 -18.09 -5.63
CA HIS A 124 -19.45 -18.03 -4.23
C HIS A 124 -20.92 -18.44 -4.03
N ALA A 125 -21.50 -19.21 -4.97
CA ALA A 125 -22.89 -19.63 -4.88
C ALA A 125 -23.18 -20.35 -3.55
N GLY A 126 -24.22 -19.89 -2.84
CA GLY A 126 -24.65 -20.45 -1.56
C GLY A 126 -23.78 -20.07 -0.35
N ARG A 127 -22.75 -19.24 -0.53
CA ARG A 127 -21.92 -18.73 0.57
C ARG A 127 -22.43 -17.38 1.06
N THR A 128 -22.21 -17.11 2.33
CA THR A 128 -22.47 -15.82 2.98
C THR A 128 -21.21 -15.36 3.70
N PHE A 129 -21.06 -14.04 3.82
CA PHE A 129 -19.85 -13.45 4.40
C PHE A 129 -20.17 -12.39 5.43
N ALA A 130 -19.25 -12.18 6.36
CA ALA A 130 -19.33 -11.13 7.36
C ALA A 130 -17.96 -10.49 7.61
N LEU A 131 -17.98 -9.29 8.16
CA LEU A 131 -16.81 -8.57 8.66
C LEU A 131 -16.68 -8.74 10.18
N HIS A 132 -15.48 -8.47 10.68
CA HIS A 132 -15.19 -8.37 12.11
C HIS A 132 -16.18 -7.40 12.81
N PRO A 133 -16.63 -7.66 14.05
CA PRO A 133 -17.61 -6.82 14.75
C PRO A 133 -17.25 -5.34 14.87
N ALA A 134 -15.96 -5.01 14.91
CA ALA A 134 -15.49 -3.63 14.99
C ALA A 134 -15.51 -2.86 13.67
N LEU A 135 -15.84 -3.47 12.53
CA LEU A 135 -15.83 -2.86 11.19
C LEU A 135 -17.21 -2.30 10.77
N THR A 136 -17.90 -1.63 11.68
CA THR A 136 -19.30 -1.22 11.51
C THR A 136 -19.50 -0.18 10.39
N LYS A 137 -18.60 0.78 10.27
CA LYS A 137 -18.66 1.83 9.24
C LYS A 137 -18.19 1.29 7.89
N LEU A 138 -17.17 0.43 7.88
CA LEU A 138 -16.73 -0.25 6.68
C LEU A 138 -17.84 -1.14 6.10
N GLN A 139 -18.61 -1.84 6.95
CA GLN A 139 -19.80 -2.59 6.52
C GLN A 139 -20.80 -1.66 5.80
N GLN A 140 -21.08 -0.48 6.36
CA GLN A 140 -21.96 0.50 5.73
C GLN A 140 -21.43 1.00 4.39
N ILE A 141 -20.13 1.30 4.30
CA ILE A 141 -19.46 1.72 3.05
C ILE A 141 -19.52 0.60 2.01
N HIS A 142 -19.28 -0.65 2.42
CA HIS A 142 -19.38 -1.83 1.56
C HIS A 142 -20.82 -2.00 1.02
N ASN A 143 -21.81 -2.01 1.90
CA ASN A 143 -23.20 -2.19 1.53
C ASN A 143 -23.77 -1.00 0.71
N ALA A 144 -23.12 0.17 0.79
CA ALA A 144 -23.40 1.34 -0.05
C ALA A 144 -22.68 1.28 -1.43
N GLY A 145 -22.00 0.21 -1.77
CA GLY A 145 -21.36 -0.01 -3.07
C GLY A 145 -20.05 0.74 -3.28
N ARG A 146 -19.38 1.18 -2.21
CA ARG A 146 -18.10 1.90 -2.27
C ARG A 146 -16.90 1.14 -1.70
N ALA A 147 -17.10 -0.10 -1.28
CA ALA A 147 -16.01 -1.01 -0.94
C ALA A 147 -16.32 -2.42 -1.43
N CYS A 148 -15.28 -3.21 -1.63
CA CYS A 148 -15.35 -4.64 -1.90
C CYS A 148 -14.29 -5.39 -1.12
N VAL A 149 -14.50 -6.69 -1.00
CA VAL A 149 -13.51 -7.64 -0.48
C VAL A 149 -12.76 -8.27 -1.64
N LEU A 150 -11.45 -8.39 -1.54
CA LEU A 150 -10.63 -9.19 -2.43
C LEU A 150 -10.10 -10.40 -1.66
N ALA A 151 -10.53 -11.59 -2.05
CA ALA A 151 -10.28 -12.81 -1.32
C ALA A 151 -8.91 -13.40 -1.62
N ASN A 152 -8.24 -13.87 -0.59
CA ASN A 152 -7.08 -14.77 -0.61
C ASN A 152 -5.97 -14.35 -1.58
N VAL A 153 -5.46 -13.14 -1.37
CA VAL A 153 -4.35 -12.57 -2.14
C VAL A 153 -3.03 -12.88 -1.44
N GLY A 154 -2.02 -13.16 -2.22
CA GLY A 154 -0.64 -13.25 -1.73
C GLY A 154 0.36 -13.28 -2.87
N PRO A 155 1.65 -13.12 -2.57
CA PRO A 155 2.69 -13.29 -3.58
C PRO A 155 2.64 -14.70 -4.16
N LEU A 156 2.53 -14.79 -5.48
CA LEU A 156 2.54 -16.04 -6.23
C LEU A 156 3.45 -15.87 -7.44
N THR A 157 4.33 -16.83 -7.66
CA THR A 157 5.12 -16.90 -8.91
C THR A 157 4.33 -17.56 -10.04
N ARG A 158 3.34 -18.38 -9.70
CA ARG A 158 2.38 -19.06 -10.60
C ARG A 158 1.21 -19.58 -9.78
N PRO A 159 0.09 -20.00 -10.38
CA PRO A 159 -0.94 -20.76 -9.69
C PRO A 159 -0.31 -21.96 -8.96
N THR A 160 -0.60 -22.08 -7.67
CA THR A 160 0.07 -23.04 -6.78
C THR A 160 -0.96 -23.93 -6.11
N SER A 161 -0.84 -25.26 -6.31
CA SER A 161 -1.64 -26.27 -5.63
C SER A 161 -0.96 -26.76 -4.33
N LYS A 162 -1.67 -27.54 -3.52
CA LYS A 162 -1.07 -28.23 -2.35
C LYS A 162 0.08 -29.15 -2.74
N LEU A 163 0.00 -29.81 -3.88
CA LEU A 163 1.08 -30.66 -4.40
C LEU A 163 2.30 -29.82 -4.79
N ASP A 164 2.08 -28.67 -5.42
CA ASP A 164 3.15 -27.71 -5.71
C ASP A 164 3.77 -27.17 -4.41
N TYR A 165 2.96 -26.85 -3.41
CA TYR A 165 3.46 -26.38 -2.12
C TYR A 165 4.34 -27.43 -1.43
N ALA A 166 3.96 -28.69 -1.47
CA ALA A 166 4.74 -29.80 -0.90
C ALA A 166 6.00 -30.13 -1.70
N SER A 167 6.06 -29.79 -2.98
CA SER A 167 7.19 -30.09 -3.86
C SER A 167 8.36 -29.16 -3.62
N ALA A 168 9.56 -29.72 -3.42
CA ALA A 168 10.79 -28.93 -3.33
C ALA A 168 11.21 -28.28 -4.65
N SER A 169 10.77 -28.85 -5.80
CA SER A 169 11.10 -28.35 -7.13
C SER A 169 10.12 -27.31 -7.67
N ALA A 170 8.95 -27.11 -7.03
CA ALA A 170 7.99 -26.12 -7.47
C ALA A 170 8.44 -24.70 -7.11
N SER A 171 8.26 -23.77 -8.06
CA SER A 171 8.56 -22.36 -7.83
C SER A 171 7.56 -21.77 -6.82
N LYS A 172 8.07 -21.25 -5.73
CA LYS A 172 7.34 -20.55 -4.67
C LYS A 172 8.06 -19.24 -4.36
N PRO A 173 7.36 -18.23 -3.82
CA PRO A 173 8.04 -17.04 -3.30
C PRO A 173 9.12 -17.42 -2.30
N ALA A 174 10.25 -16.71 -2.36
CA ALA A 174 11.36 -16.96 -1.44
C ALA A 174 10.96 -16.61 0.00
N LYS A 175 11.44 -17.40 0.96
CA LYS A 175 11.33 -17.11 2.39
C LYS A 175 9.89 -16.79 2.84
N LEU A 176 8.93 -17.62 2.44
CA LEU A 176 7.56 -17.56 2.98
C LEU A 176 7.61 -17.49 4.51
N PHE A 177 6.71 -16.69 5.11
CA PHE A 177 6.59 -16.47 6.56
C PHE A 177 7.68 -15.55 7.18
N SER A 178 8.61 -14.99 6.40
CA SER A 178 9.53 -13.94 6.84
C SER A 178 8.92 -12.56 6.60
N HIS A 179 8.80 -11.71 7.64
CA HIS A 179 8.25 -10.36 7.50
C HIS A 179 8.97 -9.55 6.44
N ASN A 180 10.28 -9.36 6.56
CA ASN A 180 11.05 -8.49 5.67
C ASN A 180 10.97 -8.95 4.21
N ASP A 181 11.16 -10.25 3.98
CA ASP A 181 11.15 -10.81 2.62
C ASP A 181 9.76 -10.77 1.99
N GLN A 182 8.70 -11.12 2.75
CA GLN A 182 7.34 -11.12 2.22
C GLN A 182 6.80 -9.69 2.06
N GLN A 183 7.14 -8.76 2.95
CA GLN A 183 6.85 -7.34 2.79
C GLN A 183 7.47 -6.80 1.49
N SER A 184 8.76 -7.08 1.26
CA SER A 184 9.45 -6.70 0.03
C SER A 184 8.83 -7.38 -1.19
N THR A 185 8.55 -8.69 -1.12
CA THR A 185 7.96 -9.45 -2.23
C THR A 185 6.57 -8.92 -2.60
N TRP A 186 5.75 -8.58 -1.62
CA TRP A 186 4.43 -7.98 -1.85
C TRP A 186 4.52 -6.62 -2.55
N GLN A 187 5.53 -5.82 -2.18
CA GLN A 187 5.74 -4.47 -2.69
C GLN A 187 6.50 -4.40 -4.02
N SER A 188 7.32 -5.40 -4.34
CA SER A 188 8.29 -5.35 -5.46
C SER A 188 8.39 -6.62 -6.29
N PHE A 189 7.69 -7.71 -5.89
CA PHE A 189 7.84 -9.07 -6.45
C PHE A 189 9.22 -9.72 -6.19
N HIS A 190 10.07 -9.08 -5.38
CA HIS A 190 11.40 -9.57 -5.01
C HIS A 190 11.54 -9.62 -3.49
N PRO A 191 12.32 -10.59 -2.95
CA PRO A 191 12.63 -10.62 -1.52
C PRO A 191 13.43 -9.39 -1.09
N GLU A 192 13.80 -9.31 0.19
CA GLU A 192 14.54 -8.19 0.76
C GLU A 192 15.76 -7.80 -0.09
N GLY A 193 15.97 -6.47 -0.25
CA GLY A 193 17.03 -5.89 -1.07
C GLY A 193 16.53 -5.28 -2.39
N ALA A 194 15.23 -5.33 -2.67
CA ALA A 194 14.65 -4.62 -3.81
C ALA A 194 14.79 -3.10 -3.67
N SER A 195 15.13 -2.43 -4.77
CA SER A 195 15.27 -0.97 -4.84
C SER A 195 14.07 -0.27 -5.49
N GLU A 196 13.18 -1.03 -6.14
CA GLU A 196 12.03 -0.54 -6.89
C GLU A 196 10.78 -1.34 -6.51
N GLY A 197 9.61 -0.68 -6.47
CA GLY A 197 8.34 -1.32 -6.21
C GLY A 197 7.31 -1.05 -7.30
N TRP A 198 6.28 -1.90 -7.40
CA TRP A 198 5.33 -1.81 -8.49
C TRP A 198 4.50 -0.50 -8.51
N GLY A 199 4.28 0.14 -7.36
CA GLY A 199 3.63 1.45 -7.31
C GLY A 199 4.51 2.55 -7.89
N GLY A 200 5.80 2.58 -7.53
CA GLY A 200 6.78 3.52 -8.08
C GLY A 200 7.05 3.31 -9.56
N LEU A 201 7.14 2.05 -10.01
CA LEU A 201 7.28 1.73 -11.44
C LEU A 201 6.05 2.14 -12.26
N MET A 202 4.83 2.00 -11.73
CA MET A 202 3.62 2.60 -12.34
C MET A 202 3.70 4.13 -12.34
N GLY A 203 4.24 4.71 -11.27
CA GLY A 203 4.52 6.14 -11.16
C GLY A 203 5.45 6.63 -12.26
N ASP A 204 6.52 5.90 -12.58
CA ASP A 204 7.44 6.22 -13.69
C ASP A 204 6.72 6.31 -15.03
N LEU A 205 5.78 5.40 -15.29
CA LEU A 205 4.99 5.38 -16.53
C LEU A 205 4.00 6.54 -16.63
N LEU A 206 3.49 7.02 -15.51
CA LEU A 206 2.40 8.00 -15.46
C LEU A 206 2.86 9.43 -15.10
N MET A 207 4.07 9.62 -14.57
CA MET A 207 4.54 10.91 -14.05
C MET A 207 4.59 12.02 -15.11
N SER A 208 4.78 11.68 -16.37
CA SER A 208 4.85 12.66 -17.47
C SER A 208 3.56 13.47 -17.67
N GLY A 209 2.43 12.93 -17.22
CA GLY A 209 1.14 13.62 -17.18
C GLY A 209 0.99 14.65 -16.05
N ASN A 210 1.93 14.66 -15.08
CA ASN A 210 1.91 15.56 -13.94
C ASN A 210 2.67 16.88 -14.25
N GLY A 211 2.31 17.95 -13.55
CA GLY A 211 2.96 19.27 -13.72
C GLY A 211 2.44 20.07 -14.92
N GLY A 212 1.30 19.72 -15.48
CA GLY A 212 0.69 20.46 -16.58
C GLY A 212 0.43 21.92 -16.22
N GLY A 213 0.78 22.86 -17.11
CA GLY A 213 0.63 24.29 -16.89
C GLY A 213 1.72 24.93 -16.01
N ARG A 214 2.74 24.18 -15.57
CA ARG A 214 3.88 24.68 -14.79
C ARG A 214 5.10 24.97 -15.68
N ASN A 215 6.03 25.77 -15.20
CA ASN A 215 7.32 25.91 -15.86
C ASN A 215 8.10 24.58 -15.82
N ALA A 216 9.09 24.42 -16.70
CA ALA A 216 9.81 23.15 -16.86
C ALA A 216 10.50 22.67 -15.57
N THR A 217 11.02 23.58 -14.75
CA THR A 217 11.70 23.23 -13.48
C THR A 217 10.72 22.69 -12.45
N ASP A 218 9.61 23.39 -12.21
CA ASP A 218 8.56 22.95 -11.28
C ASP A 218 7.93 21.64 -11.77
N ALA A 219 7.62 21.55 -13.08
CA ALA A 219 7.06 20.33 -13.67
C ALA A 219 7.96 19.13 -13.44
N ALA A 220 9.26 19.25 -13.64
CA ALA A 220 10.22 18.17 -13.40
C ALA A 220 10.27 17.74 -11.92
N ILE A 221 10.14 18.66 -10.97
CA ILE A 221 10.05 18.36 -9.54
C ILE A 221 8.75 17.66 -9.22
N ILE A 222 7.61 18.17 -9.70
CA ILE A 222 6.29 17.61 -9.49
C ILE A 222 6.23 16.17 -10.02
N GLN A 223 6.70 15.95 -11.25
CA GLN A 223 6.73 14.63 -11.89
C GLN A 223 7.53 13.62 -11.06
N ARG A 224 8.72 14.02 -10.60
CA ARG A 224 9.63 13.08 -9.94
C ARG A 224 9.33 12.86 -8.46
N MET A 225 8.84 13.87 -7.75
CA MET A 225 8.70 13.84 -6.29
C MET A 225 7.25 13.75 -5.82
N PHE A 226 6.29 14.32 -6.56
CA PHE A 226 4.90 14.38 -6.09
C PHE A 226 4.01 13.30 -6.69
N THR A 227 4.54 12.50 -7.61
CA THR A 227 3.84 11.31 -8.13
C THR A 227 3.72 10.22 -7.07
N CYS A 228 4.76 9.99 -6.28
CA CYS A 228 4.77 9.03 -5.18
C CYS A 228 5.08 9.76 -3.87
N MET A 229 4.18 9.69 -2.89
CA MET A 229 4.30 10.43 -1.64
C MET A 229 3.89 9.58 -0.44
N THR A 230 4.48 9.87 0.73
CA THR A 230 4.07 9.24 1.99
C THR A 230 4.16 10.24 3.15
N PRO A 231 3.14 10.30 4.04
CA PRO A 231 3.23 11.02 5.30
C PRO A 231 3.80 10.14 6.43
N ALA A 232 4.33 8.97 6.10
CA ALA A 232 4.90 7.99 7.02
C ALA A 232 6.32 7.63 6.59
N GLN A 233 6.77 6.43 6.95
CA GLN A 233 8.04 5.90 6.46
C GLN A 233 7.98 5.59 4.97
N THR A 234 9.09 5.79 4.27
CA THR A 234 9.23 5.37 2.88
C THR A 234 9.17 3.85 2.78
N SER A 235 8.58 3.35 1.69
CA SER A 235 8.52 1.94 1.39
C SER A 235 9.05 1.67 -0.02
N VAL A 236 9.53 0.47 -0.27
CA VAL A 236 9.96 0.07 -1.61
C VAL A 236 8.81 0.17 -2.62
N TRP A 237 7.57 -0.04 -2.19
CA TRP A 237 6.39 0.08 -3.06
C TRP A 237 6.32 1.40 -3.83
N LEU A 238 6.70 2.52 -3.21
CA LEU A 238 6.68 3.85 -3.83
C LEU A 238 7.93 4.18 -4.67
N ALA A 239 9.00 3.38 -4.56
CA ALA A 239 10.25 3.65 -5.25
C ALA A 239 10.18 3.25 -6.72
N GLY A 240 10.44 4.17 -7.63
CA GLY A 240 10.60 3.95 -9.06
C GLY A 240 12.04 4.14 -9.51
N ARG A 241 12.29 4.02 -10.81
CA ARG A 241 13.59 4.33 -11.44
C ARG A 241 13.81 5.82 -11.60
N SER A 242 12.74 6.55 -11.89
CA SER A 242 12.72 7.99 -12.14
C SER A 242 12.00 8.75 -11.05
N VAL A 243 10.90 8.18 -10.53
CA VAL A 243 10.15 8.72 -9.41
C VAL A 243 10.93 8.50 -8.13
N LEU A 244 11.06 9.56 -7.34
CA LEU A 244 11.68 9.55 -6.02
C LEU A 244 10.60 9.81 -4.98
N PRO A 245 10.30 8.86 -4.07
CA PRO A 245 9.25 9.06 -3.08
C PRO A 245 9.49 10.30 -2.23
N TYR A 246 8.49 11.19 -2.18
CA TYR A 246 8.53 12.34 -1.28
C TYR A 246 7.92 11.97 0.07
N GLN A 247 8.75 12.04 1.11
CA GLN A 247 8.29 11.84 2.49
C GLN A 247 7.98 13.18 3.12
N SER A 248 6.73 13.36 3.54
CA SER A 248 6.31 14.46 4.43
C SER A 248 6.23 13.97 5.88
N SER A 249 6.06 14.90 6.83
CA SER A 249 5.54 14.53 8.15
C SER A 249 4.03 14.27 8.03
N SER A 250 3.49 13.46 8.94
CA SER A 250 2.04 13.28 9.05
C SER A 250 1.29 14.54 9.51
N THR A 251 1.99 15.54 10.02
CA THR A 251 1.40 16.80 10.49
C THR A 251 1.61 17.97 9.54
N GLY A 252 2.59 17.89 8.63
CA GLY A 252 2.88 18.98 7.69
C GLY A 252 4.12 18.73 6.84
N ILE A 253 4.48 19.75 6.05
CA ILE A 253 5.67 19.72 5.21
C ILE A 253 6.87 20.14 6.05
N GLN A 254 7.93 19.34 6.01
CA GLN A 254 9.19 19.65 6.68
C GLN A 254 9.92 20.74 5.90
N SER A 255 10.21 21.85 6.57
CA SER A 255 11.07 22.92 6.03
C SER A 255 12.47 22.82 6.61
N LEU A 256 13.45 23.38 5.92
CA LEU A 256 14.80 23.52 6.46
C LEU A 256 14.77 24.51 7.64
N GLY A 257 14.86 24.00 8.84
CA GLY A 257 14.67 24.76 10.08
C GLY A 257 13.20 24.98 10.44
N SER A 258 12.93 25.44 11.66
CA SER A 258 11.59 25.78 12.14
C SER A 258 11.29 27.26 11.93
N SER A 259 10.12 27.61 11.42
CA SER A 259 9.67 28.98 11.19
C SER A 259 10.67 29.85 10.42
N GLY A 260 11.34 29.28 9.41
CA GLY A 260 12.31 30.01 8.62
C GLY A 260 13.65 30.27 9.36
N ARG A 261 13.99 29.44 10.37
CA ARG A 261 15.21 29.62 11.18
C ARG A 261 15.87 28.29 11.50
N ILE A 262 17.17 28.16 11.26
CA ILE A 262 18.03 27.06 11.72
C ILE A 262 18.62 27.48 13.06
N TYR A 263 18.44 26.67 14.10
CA TYR A 263 18.84 27.02 15.47
C TYR A 263 18.40 28.43 15.91
N GLY A 264 17.17 28.82 15.53
CA GLY A 264 16.63 30.13 15.84
C GLY A 264 17.22 31.31 15.03
N ASN A 265 18.13 31.05 14.08
CA ASN A 265 18.84 32.07 13.29
C ASN A 265 18.38 32.06 11.83
N ALA A 266 17.74 33.14 11.38
CA ALA A 266 17.31 33.32 9.99
C ALA A 266 18.48 33.54 9.02
N GLY A 267 19.55 34.21 9.47
CA GLY A 267 20.76 34.42 8.65
C GLY A 267 21.48 33.09 8.36
N LEU A 268 21.53 32.18 9.34
CA LEU A 268 22.11 30.86 9.14
C LEU A 268 21.28 30.05 8.14
N GLN A 269 19.94 30.10 8.21
CA GLN A 269 19.10 29.47 7.21
C GLN A 269 19.33 30.06 5.82
N ALA A 270 19.36 31.37 5.67
CA ALA A 270 19.62 32.02 4.38
C ALA A 270 21.01 31.64 3.83
N ALA A 271 22.04 31.60 4.67
CA ALA A 271 23.38 31.16 4.29
C ALA A 271 23.42 29.71 3.83
N VAL A 272 22.81 28.78 4.60
CA VAL A 272 22.72 27.34 4.22
C VAL A 272 21.94 27.18 2.93
N SER A 273 20.80 27.86 2.78
CA SER A 273 19.99 27.79 1.55
C SER A 273 20.80 28.36 0.35
N SER A 274 21.55 29.43 0.53
CA SER A 274 22.40 30.00 -0.52
C SER A 274 23.52 29.06 -0.94
N VAL A 275 24.25 28.47 0.01
CA VAL A 275 25.32 27.49 -0.29
C VAL A 275 24.76 26.27 -1.00
N MET A 276 23.60 25.77 -0.58
CA MET A 276 22.99 24.57 -1.16
C MET A 276 22.30 24.84 -2.51
N SER A 277 21.92 26.10 -2.80
CA SER A 277 21.27 26.47 -4.07
C SER A 277 22.23 27.03 -5.11
N THR A 278 23.43 27.43 -4.71
CA THR A 278 24.42 28.00 -5.62
C THR A 278 25.27 26.89 -6.24
N PRO A 279 25.22 26.66 -7.56
CA PRO A 279 26.15 25.75 -8.20
C PRO A 279 27.59 26.18 -7.88
N PRO A 280 28.53 25.24 -7.67
CA PRO A 280 29.94 25.62 -7.56
C PRO A 280 30.30 26.44 -8.77
N SER A 281 30.61 27.71 -8.55
CA SER A 281 31.06 28.61 -9.61
C SER A 281 32.31 28.01 -10.29
N GLY A 282 32.26 27.89 -11.62
CA GLY A 282 33.20 27.15 -12.46
C GLY A 282 34.65 27.58 -12.35
N GLY A 283 35.29 27.24 -11.25
CA GLY A 283 36.73 27.08 -11.18
C GLY A 283 37.05 25.65 -11.58
N SER A 284 38.08 25.48 -12.41
CA SER A 284 38.58 24.17 -12.85
C SER A 284 38.78 23.23 -11.66
N MET A 285 37.78 22.46 -11.33
CA MET A 285 37.94 21.31 -10.42
C MET A 285 38.50 20.18 -11.28
N PRO A 286 39.62 19.55 -10.90
CA PRO A 286 40.08 18.34 -11.54
C PRO A 286 38.99 17.29 -11.46
N ASN A 287 39.05 16.28 -12.32
CA ASN A 287 38.15 15.10 -12.42
C ASN A 287 38.01 14.35 -11.08
N ASP A 288 37.56 15.02 -10.03
CA ASP A 288 37.43 14.47 -8.69
C ASP A 288 36.00 13.94 -8.50
N ARG A 289 35.87 12.64 -8.22
CA ARG A 289 34.59 11.98 -7.87
C ARG A 289 33.89 12.66 -6.68
N ALA A 290 34.66 13.30 -5.79
CA ALA A 290 34.14 14.08 -4.67
C ALA A 290 33.33 15.29 -5.14
N SER A 291 33.70 15.96 -6.24
CA SER A 291 32.93 17.08 -6.78
C SER A 291 31.61 16.68 -7.40
N LEU A 292 31.54 15.49 -8.05
CA LEU A 292 30.28 14.95 -8.59
C LEU A 292 29.30 14.59 -7.46
N PHE A 293 29.79 13.99 -6.39
CA PHE A 293 28.98 13.68 -5.21
C PHE A 293 28.42 14.96 -4.56
N VAL A 294 29.22 15.99 -4.39
CA VAL A 294 28.79 17.29 -3.86
C VAL A 294 27.72 17.91 -4.75
N LEU A 295 27.91 17.90 -6.08
CA LEU A 295 26.94 18.40 -7.05
C LEU A 295 25.61 17.66 -6.98
N ASP A 296 25.65 16.35 -6.84
CA ASP A 296 24.43 15.55 -6.74
C ASP A 296 23.71 15.78 -5.40
N GLN A 297 24.45 15.92 -4.30
CA GLN A 297 23.89 16.30 -3.00
C GLN A 297 23.25 17.70 -3.04
N GLN A 298 23.90 18.69 -3.64
CA GLN A 298 23.32 20.02 -3.82
C GLN A 298 22.02 19.99 -4.62
N LYS A 299 22.00 19.26 -5.75
CA LYS A 299 20.78 19.09 -6.55
C LYS A 299 19.66 18.41 -5.76
N LEU A 300 20.00 17.41 -4.94
CA LEU A 300 19.02 16.72 -4.08
C LEU A 300 18.40 17.70 -3.08
N VAL A 301 19.23 18.45 -2.36
CA VAL A 301 18.77 19.43 -1.37
C VAL A 301 17.98 20.56 -2.04
N GLN A 302 18.42 21.07 -3.17
CA GLN A 302 17.69 22.10 -3.92
C GLN A 302 16.29 21.62 -4.34
N ARG A 303 16.18 20.39 -4.83
CA ARG A 303 14.88 19.77 -5.16
C ARG A 303 13.99 19.67 -3.92
N ALA A 304 14.53 19.22 -2.79
CA ALA A 304 13.79 19.10 -1.54
C ALA A 304 13.30 20.47 -1.04
N LEU A 305 14.13 21.52 -1.11
CA LEU A 305 13.76 22.89 -0.75
C LEU A 305 12.64 23.43 -1.65
N THR A 306 12.75 23.24 -2.97
CA THR A 306 11.73 23.69 -3.92
C THR A 306 10.42 22.91 -3.70
N ALA A 307 10.49 21.60 -3.50
CA ALA A 307 9.32 20.78 -3.18
C ALA A 307 8.64 21.25 -1.88
N SER A 308 9.42 21.50 -0.83
CA SER A 308 8.93 22.04 0.44
C SER A 308 8.24 23.40 0.26
N THR A 309 8.78 24.27 -0.58
CA THR A 309 8.18 25.59 -0.87
C THR A 309 6.86 25.45 -1.66
N LEU A 310 6.86 24.60 -2.70
CA LEU A 310 5.68 24.37 -3.54
C LEU A 310 4.49 23.79 -2.75
N LEU A 311 4.76 22.88 -1.83
CA LEU A 311 3.73 22.24 -1.01
C LEU A 311 3.38 23.06 0.23
N GLY A 312 4.40 23.56 0.94
CA GLY A 312 4.22 24.18 2.26
C GLY A 312 3.40 25.47 2.25
N SER A 313 3.54 26.27 1.18
CA SER A 313 2.78 27.53 1.04
C SER A 313 1.30 27.33 0.71
N ALA A 314 0.92 26.17 0.18
CA ALA A 314 -0.43 25.86 -0.29
C ALA A 314 -1.13 24.77 0.52
N LEU A 315 -0.41 24.12 1.44
CA LEU A 315 -0.99 23.07 2.28
C LEU A 315 -2.06 23.66 3.19
N ALA A 316 -3.29 23.15 3.07
CA ALA A 316 -4.40 23.59 3.89
C ALA A 316 -4.06 23.51 5.39
N PRO A 317 -4.34 24.56 6.17
CA PRO A 317 -4.00 24.58 7.59
C PRO A 317 -4.83 23.56 8.38
N LEU A 318 -4.29 23.08 9.49
CA LEU A 318 -5.06 22.36 10.49
C LEU A 318 -6.07 23.30 11.16
N GLY A 319 -7.11 22.75 11.80
CA GLY A 319 -8.18 23.54 12.41
C GLY A 319 -9.26 24.01 11.44
N SER A 320 -9.30 23.47 10.23
CA SER A 320 -10.34 23.74 9.22
C SER A 320 -10.99 22.45 8.71
N SER A 321 -12.31 22.55 8.43
CA SER A 321 -13.06 21.49 7.74
C SER A 321 -12.54 21.34 6.30
N PRO A 322 -12.57 20.10 5.73
CA PRO A 322 -13.12 18.87 6.30
C PRO A 322 -12.12 18.00 7.10
N TRP A 323 -10.85 18.34 7.14
CA TRP A 323 -9.79 17.48 7.72
C TRP A 323 -9.62 17.62 9.23
N SER A 324 -9.96 18.76 9.82
CA SER A 324 -9.83 18.99 11.26
C SER A 324 -11.11 19.54 11.85
N SER A 325 -11.31 19.35 13.15
CA SER A 325 -12.30 20.09 13.91
C SER A 325 -11.99 21.58 13.89
N ALA A 326 -13.01 22.42 13.83
CA ALA A 326 -12.85 23.87 13.73
C ALA A 326 -12.00 24.42 14.90
N GLY A 327 -10.93 25.14 14.56
CA GLY A 327 -10.00 25.73 15.50
C GLY A 327 -9.00 24.79 16.16
N VAL A 328 -9.06 23.48 15.92
CA VAL A 328 -8.11 22.50 16.49
C VAL A 328 -6.89 22.36 15.58
N THR A 329 -5.83 23.07 15.92
CA THR A 329 -4.56 23.09 15.15
C THR A 329 -3.56 22.01 15.57
N ASN A 330 -3.76 21.37 16.72
CA ASN A 330 -2.96 20.23 17.16
C ASN A 330 -3.69 18.94 16.80
N PRO A 331 -3.22 18.14 15.82
CA PRO A 331 -3.92 16.95 15.39
C PRO A 331 -3.99 15.86 16.48
N TYR A 332 -3.06 15.84 17.42
CA TYR A 332 -3.06 14.86 18.52
C TYR A 332 -4.18 15.10 19.54
N THR A 333 -4.82 16.27 19.50
CA THR A 333 -5.96 16.62 20.37
C THR A 333 -7.27 16.75 19.57
N ASP A 334 -7.23 16.46 18.26
CA ASP A 334 -8.41 16.55 17.41
C ASP A 334 -9.32 15.33 17.61
N PRO A 335 -10.56 15.50 18.10
CA PRO A 335 -11.48 14.40 18.29
C PRO A 335 -11.84 13.66 17.01
N LEU A 336 -11.70 14.30 15.84
CA LEU A 336 -11.89 13.63 14.54
C LEU A 336 -10.83 12.55 14.24
N LEU A 337 -9.71 12.56 14.97
CA LEU A 337 -8.65 11.58 14.82
C LEU A 337 -8.64 10.55 15.96
N ASN A 338 -9.70 10.48 16.76
CA ASN A 338 -9.83 9.50 17.83
C ASN A 338 -10.89 8.45 17.48
N TYR A 339 -10.61 7.20 17.82
CA TYR A 339 -11.57 6.10 17.75
C TYR A 339 -11.86 5.56 19.13
N THR A 340 -13.01 4.93 19.29
CA THR A 340 -13.37 4.23 20.52
C THR A 340 -12.89 2.80 20.44
N SER A 341 -12.05 2.39 21.39
CA SER A 341 -11.61 1.00 21.51
C SER A 341 -12.79 0.10 21.90
N PRO A 342 -13.07 -0.98 21.15
CA PRO A 342 -14.12 -1.91 21.52
C PRO A 342 -13.74 -2.77 22.74
N VAL A 343 -12.46 -2.80 23.10
CA VAL A 343 -11.90 -3.60 24.18
C VAL A 343 -12.27 -3.01 25.55
N ASP A 344 -12.04 -1.71 25.72
CA ASP A 344 -12.17 -1.01 26.99
C ASP A 344 -13.10 0.22 26.95
N GLY A 345 -13.59 0.59 25.79
CA GLY A 345 -14.45 1.77 25.58
C GLY A 345 -13.71 3.11 25.63
N THR A 346 -12.39 3.12 25.73
CA THR A 346 -11.60 4.36 25.80
C THR A 346 -11.42 5.00 24.43
N GLN A 347 -11.27 6.32 24.43
CA GLN A 347 -10.88 7.07 23.23
C GLN A 347 -9.37 6.92 22.99
N LYS A 348 -8.98 6.48 21.81
CA LYS A 348 -7.59 6.31 21.41
C LYS A 348 -7.29 7.10 20.15
N PHE A 349 -6.10 7.68 20.08
CA PHE A 349 -5.61 8.39 18.91
C PHE A 349 -5.37 7.45 17.75
N ASN A 350 -5.79 7.86 16.54
CA ASN A 350 -5.68 7.08 15.32
C ASN A 350 -4.56 7.62 14.41
N SER A 351 -3.39 7.01 14.48
CA SER A 351 -2.24 7.39 13.66
C SER A 351 -2.46 7.14 12.15
N ALA A 352 -3.28 6.16 11.77
CA ALA A 352 -3.62 5.92 10.37
C ALA A 352 -4.56 7.02 9.85
N ALA A 353 -5.53 7.47 10.64
CA ALA A 353 -6.38 8.61 10.29
C ALA A 353 -5.57 9.91 10.12
N LEU A 354 -4.55 10.15 10.97
CA LEU A 354 -3.64 11.28 10.81
C LEU A 354 -2.86 11.23 9.48
N GLN A 355 -2.37 10.06 9.09
CA GLN A 355 -1.70 9.89 7.80
C GLN A 355 -2.67 10.17 6.64
N LEU A 356 -3.91 9.67 6.71
CA LEU A 356 -4.94 9.91 5.72
C LEU A 356 -5.39 11.38 5.67
N GLN A 357 -5.41 12.07 6.83
CA GLN A 357 -5.63 13.52 6.91
C GLN A 357 -4.57 14.27 6.10
N MET A 358 -3.30 13.92 6.27
CA MET A 358 -2.22 14.55 5.52
C MET A 358 -2.33 14.26 4.02
N ILE A 359 -2.70 13.04 3.62
CA ILE A 359 -2.94 12.69 2.20
C ILE A 359 -4.07 13.54 1.62
N ALA A 360 -5.19 13.70 2.33
CA ALA A 360 -6.29 14.54 1.87
C ALA A 360 -5.86 16.00 1.66
N ARG A 361 -5.06 16.56 2.58
CA ARG A 361 -4.49 17.90 2.45
C ARG A 361 -3.51 18.02 1.27
N LEU A 362 -2.69 16.99 1.02
CA LEU A 362 -1.81 16.93 -0.15
C LEU A 362 -2.60 16.87 -1.48
N ILE A 363 -3.70 16.11 -1.51
CA ILE A 363 -4.61 16.08 -2.68
C ILE A 363 -5.22 17.46 -2.91
N ASP A 364 -5.67 18.17 -1.87
CA ASP A 364 -6.20 19.53 -2.01
C ASP A 364 -5.11 20.54 -2.45
N THR A 365 -3.86 20.33 -2.03
CA THR A 365 -2.73 21.16 -2.44
C THR A 365 -2.52 21.13 -3.96
N ASN A 366 -2.82 20.03 -4.64
CA ASN A 366 -2.79 19.97 -6.10
C ASN A 366 -3.68 21.05 -6.73
N ARG A 367 -4.87 21.24 -6.17
CA ARG A 367 -5.85 22.26 -6.62
C ARG A 367 -5.40 23.66 -6.20
N THR A 368 -5.08 23.87 -4.92
CA THR A 368 -4.79 25.21 -4.35
C THR A 368 -3.47 25.80 -4.87
N ALA A 369 -2.46 24.98 -5.12
CA ALA A 369 -1.19 25.40 -5.73
C ALA A 369 -1.18 25.27 -7.26
N ASN A 370 -2.27 24.82 -7.88
CA ASN A 370 -2.34 24.56 -9.31
C ASN A 370 -1.15 23.73 -9.82
N LEU A 371 -0.88 22.58 -9.17
CA LEU A 371 0.31 21.77 -9.46
C LEU A 371 0.17 20.96 -10.76
N GLY A 372 -1.04 20.84 -11.30
CA GLY A 372 -1.28 20.07 -12.53
C GLY A 372 -0.99 18.58 -12.39
N ILE A 373 -1.18 18.02 -11.20
CA ILE A 373 -1.00 16.59 -10.95
C ILE A 373 -2.24 15.83 -11.39
N THR A 374 -2.05 14.76 -12.14
CA THR A 374 -3.13 13.89 -12.64
C THR A 374 -3.08 12.49 -12.04
N ARG A 375 -1.91 12.03 -11.57
CA ARG A 375 -1.71 10.69 -11.01
C ARG A 375 -0.84 10.76 -9.77
N GLN A 376 -1.32 10.17 -8.67
CA GLN A 376 -0.59 10.09 -7.40
C GLN A 376 -0.69 8.71 -6.76
N PHE A 377 0.37 8.32 -6.05
CA PHE A 377 0.47 7.10 -5.27
C PHE A 377 0.86 7.47 -3.84
N PHE A 378 0.12 6.96 -2.87
CA PHE A 378 0.33 7.26 -1.45
C PHE A 378 0.46 5.98 -0.64
N MET A 379 1.31 6.00 0.39
CA MET A 379 1.47 4.90 1.35
C MET A 379 1.07 5.34 2.75
N VAL A 380 0.29 4.52 3.41
CA VAL A 380 -0.09 4.60 4.83
C VAL A 380 0.35 3.32 5.52
N ASN A 381 0.97 3.43 6.67
CA ASN A 381 1.41 2.28 7.46
C ASN A 381 0.56 2.15 8.72
N MET A 382 0.12 0.92 8.99
CA MET A 382 -0.63 0.55 10.18
C MET A 382 0.00 -0.72 10.78
N GLY A 383 0.62 -0.63 11.95
CA GLY A 383 1.30 -1.74 12.62
C GLY A 383 0.43 -2.44 13.65
N GLY A 384 0.99 -3.51 14.24
CA GLY A 384 0.38 -4.26 15.33
C GLY A 384 -0.51 -5.41 14.90
N PHE A 385 -0.25 -5.98 13.71
CA PHE A 385 -0.99 -7.15 13.20
C PHE A 385 -0.28 -8.48 13.47
N ASP A 386 0.90 -8.47 14.08
CA ASP A 386 1.65 -9.68 14.42
C ASP A 386 1.14 -10.29 15.75
N THR A 387 -0.12 -10.75 15.73
CA THR A 387 -0.86 -11.19 16.90
C THR A 387 -0.58 -12.66 17.24
N HIS A 388 0.60 -12.94 17.80
CA HIS A 388 0.94 -14.27 18.31
C HIS A 388 0.29 -14.61 19.64
N ASP A 389 -0.18 -13.60 20.37
CA ASP A 389 -0.94 -13.68 21.62
C ASP A 389 -2.03 -12.60 21.67
N LYS A 390 -2.96 -12.67 22.62
CA LYS A 390 -4.01 -11.67 22.90
C LYS A 390 -4.80 -11.22 21.66
N GLN A 391 -4.94 -12.10 20.67
CA GLN A 391 -5.45 -11.74 19.35
C GLN A 391 -6.83 -11.10 19.40
N ILE A 392 -7.76 -11.58 20.25
CA ILE A 392 -9.11 -11.01 20.33
C ILE A 392 -9.06 -9.50 20.62
N SER A 393 -8.31 -9.08 21.64
CA SER A 393 -8.24 -7.68 22.03
C SER A 393 -7.39 -6.85 21.05
N GLU A 394 -6.24 -7.35 20.64
CA GLU A 394 -5.32 -6.61 19.77
C GLU A 394 -5.89 -6.43 18.36
N GLN A 395 -6.43 -7.49 17.79
CA GLN A 395 -7.05 -7.38 16.47
C GLN A 395 -8.33 -6.54 16.49
N ALA A 396 -9.16 -6.66 17.54
CA ALA A 396 -10.36 -5.83 17.68
C ALA A 396 -10.01 -4.35 17.70
N ASP A 397 -8.95 -3.97 18.40
CA ASP A 397 -8.47 -2.59 18.47
C ASP A 397 -7.91 -2.12 17.11
N ARG A 398 -7.16 -3.00 16.39
CA ARG A 398 -6.70 -2.70 15.02
C ARG A 398 -7.86 -2.57 14.03
N MET A 399 -8.88 -3.43 14.11
CA MET A 399 -10.07 -3.33 13.24
C MET A 399 -10.87 -2.06 13.53
N ALA A 400 -11.04 -1.66 14.79
CA ALA A 400 -11.69 -0.39 15.13
C ALA A 400 -10.89 0.83 14.65
N GLN A 401 -9.57 0.78 14.76
CA GLN A 401 -8.69 1.80 14.21
C GLN A 401 -8.82 1.89 12.68
N LEU A 402 -8.86 0.75 11.98
CA LEU A 402 -9.08 0.67 10.53
C LEU A 402 -10.44 1.23 10.13
N ASP A 403 -11.50 0.79 10.79
CA ASP A 403 -12.89 1.23 10.53
C ASP A 403 -13.03 2.74 10.61
N HIS A 404 -12.47 3.30 11.68
CA HIS A 404 -12.44 4.74 11.89
C HIS A 404 -11.61 5.46 10.81
N ALA A 405 -10.40 4.99 10.51
CA ALA A 405 -9.51 5.63 9.54
C ALA A 405 -10.13 5.68 8.14
N LEU A 406 -10.71 4.56 7.68
CA LEU A 406 -11.37 4.48 6.36
C LEU A 406 -12.63 5.35 6.31
N SER A 407 -13.46 5.30 7.34
CA SER A 407 -14.67 6.13 7.43
C SER A 407 -14.36 7.63 7.50
N TYR A 408 -13.36 8.03 8.28
CA TYR A 408 -12.86 9.39 8.32
C TYR A 408 -12.43 9.86 6.93
N PHE A 409 -11.64 9.05 6.23
CA PHE A 409 -11.12 9.39 4.91
C PHE A 409 -12.24 9.47 3.85
N ASP A 410 -13.20 8.53 3.84
CA ASP A 410 -14.38 8.58 2.97
C ASP A 410 -15.18 9.88 3.18
N THR A 411 -15.36 10.29 4.45
CA THR A 411 -16.07 11.53 4.81
C THR A 411 -15.31 12.78 4.36
N VAL A 412 -14.00 12.81 4.58
CA VAL A 412 -13.15 13.93 4.15
C VAL A 412 -13.17 14.06 2.62
N LEU A 413 -12.97 12.96 1.90
CA LEU A 413 -12.98 12.96 0.43
C LEU A 413 -14.35 13.40 -0.15
N ALA A 414 -15.45 13.03 0.50
CA ALA A 414 -16.79 13.46 0.11
C ALA A 414 -16.99 14.97 0.24
N SER A 415 -16.27 15.61 1.16
CA SER A 415 -16.46 17.02 1.55
C SER A 415 -15.27 17.91 1.16
N MET A 416 -14.43 17.47 0.21
CA MET A 416 -13.26 18.24 -0.24
C MET A 416 -13.69 19.59 -0.84
N PRO A 417 -12.90 20.67 -0.62
CA PRO A 417 -13.24 22.00 -1.16
C PRO A 417 -13.39 22.07 -2.69
N GLY A 418 -12.80 21.11 -3.40
CA GLY A 418 -12.94 20.98 -4.88
C GLY A 418 -14.11 20.13 -5.34
N GLY A 419 -14.91 19.60 -4.40
CA GLY A 419 -16.00 18.65 -4.65
C GLY A 419 -15.69 17.24 -4.19
N ASP A 420 -16.62 16.32 -4.38
CA ASP A 420 -16.48 14.91 -3.97
C ASP A 420 -15.36 14.21 -4.75
N MET A 421 -14.30 13.80 -4.06
CA MET A 421 -13.12 13.16 -4.62
C MET A 421 -13.14 11.63 -4.52
N ARG A 422 -14.18 11.03 -3.94
CA ARG A 422 -14.25 9.58 -3.70
C ARG A 422 -14.12 8.73 -4.97
N SER A 423 -14.63 9.22 -6.10
CA SER A 423 -14.50 8.52 -7.39
C SER A 423 -13.10 8.62 -8.01
N GLN A 424 -12.27 9.52 -7.51
CA GLN A 424 -10.94 9.80 -8.00
C GLN A 424 -9.84 9.22 -7.09
N VAL A 425 -10.19 8.80 -5.88
CA VAL A 425 -9.26 8.25 -4.90
C VAL A 425 -9.69 6.84 -4.52
N THR A 426 -8.81 5.87 -4.72
CA THR A 426 -9.02 4.48 -4.33
C THR A 426 -8.02 4.10 -3.24
N THR A 427 -8.54 3.64 -2.11
CA THR A 427 -7.75 3.06 -1.02
C THR A 427 -7.82 1.55 -1.11
N PHE A 428 -6.68 0.89 -1.04
CA PHE A 428 -6.60 -0.58 -0.97
C PHE A 428 -5.71 -1.01 0.18
N THR A 429 -6.06 -2.13 0.81
CA THR A 429 -5.25 -2.70 1.89
C THR A 429 -4.26 -3.72 1.36
N ALA A 430 -3.16 -3.88 2.07
CA ALA A 430 -2.12 -4.86 1.82
C ALA A 430 -1.54 -5.36 3.14
N SER A 431 -0.97 -6.55 3.15
CA SER A 431 -0.24 -7.12 4.27
C SER A 431 0.82 -8.06 3.73
N GLU A 432 1.96 -8.18 4.40
CA GLU A 432 3.04 -9.05 3.93
C GLU A 432 2.58 -10.51 3.78
N PHE A 433 1.70 -10.97 4.66
CA PHE A 433 1.06 -12.29 4.61
C PHE A 433 -0.23 -12.32 5.46
N GLY A 434 -0.96 -13.42 5.42
CA GLY A 434 -2.03 -13.77 6.36
C GLY A 434 -1.50 -14.52 7.58
N ARG A 435 -2.41 -15.11 8.35
CA ARG A 435 -2.08 -15.90 9.55
C ARG A 435 -2.51 -17.35 9.40
N SER A 436 -2.14 -18.20 10.36
CA SER A 436 -2.62 -19.57 10.43
C SER A 436 -4.11 -19.63 10.76
N PHE A 437 -4.82 -20.64 10.22
CA PHE A 437 -6.23 -20.88 10.55
C PHE A 437 -6.37 -21.44 11.97
N THR A 438 -5.48 -22.35 12.33
CA THR A 438 -5.43 -22.94 13.67
C THR A 438 -4.83 -21.95 14.66
N SER A 439 -5.48 -21.80 15.80
CA SER A 439 -4.95 -21.04 16.94
C SER A 439 -3.70 -21.72 17.50
N ASN A 440 -2.74 -20.92 17.96
CA ASN A 440 -1.57 -21.39 18.73
C ASN A 440 -1.76 -21.29 20.27
N GLY A 441 -3.00 -20.99 20.70
CA GLY A 441 -3.37 -20.73 22.10
C GLY A 441 -4.33 -19.56 22.19
N ASP A 442 -3.84 -18.34 22.25
CA ASP A 442 -4.62 -17.11 22.24
C ASP A 442 -4.26 -16.15 21.08
N GLY A 443 -3.51 -16.66 20.10
CA GLY A 443 -3.10 -15.98 18.88
C GLY A 443 -2.99 -16.92 17.69
N THR A 444 -2.20 -16.49 16.69
CA THR A 444 -1.97 -17.22 15.43
C THR A 444 -0.53 -17.07 14.96
N ASP A 445 -0.06 -18.02 14.17
CA ASP A 445 1.26 -17.99 13.55
C ASP A 445 1.21 -17.38 12.15
N HIS A 446 2.38 -17.15 11.54
CA HIS A 446 2.49 -16.61 10.18
C HIS A 446 1.82 -17.52 9.16
N GLY A 447 1.13 -16.90 8.21
CA GLY A 447 0.49 -17.55 7.07
C GLY A 447 0.98 -17.01 5.74
N TRP A 448 0.18 -17.20 4.67
CA TRP A 448 0.55 -16.75 3.33
C TRP A 448 -0.55 -15.89 2.70
N GLY A 449 -1.66 -16.51 2.22
CA GLY A 449 -2.80 -15.79 1.66
C GLY A 449 -3.57 -14.96 2.69
N SER A 450 -4.05 -13.78 2.29
CA SER A 450 -4.83 -12.87 3.12
C SER A 450 -6.03 -12.30 2.35
N HIS A 451 -7.03 -11.79 3.06
CA HIS A 451 -8.12 -11.02 2.44
C HIS A 451 -7.82 -9.52 2.53
N HIS A 452 -8.26 -8.78 1.54
CA HIS A 452 -8.04 -7.34 1.45
C HIS A 452 -9.33 -6.58 1.16
N ILE A 453 -9.32 -5.29 1.49
CA ILE A 453 -10.41 -4.35 1.22
C ILE A 453 -9.96 -3.35 0.16
N VAL A 454 -10.83 -3.07 -0.79
CA VAL A 454 -10.66 -1.94 -1.72
C VAL A 454 -11.83 -1.00 -1.54
N MET A 455 -11.56 0.28 -1.33
CA MET A 455 -12.55 1.31 -1.04
C MET A 455 -12.36 2.54 -1.94
N GLY A 456 -13.45 3.09 -2.43
CA GLY A 456 -13.49 4.31 -3.24
C GLY A 456 -14.76 4.38 -4.09
N GLY A 457 -15.12 5.57 -4.57
CA GLY A 457 -16.30 5.73 -5.41
C GLY A 457 -16.19 5.08 -6.80
N ALA A 458 -14.97 4.79 -7.27
CA ALA A 458 -14.71 4.05 -8.50
C ALA A 458 -14.68 2.52 -8.30
N VAL A 459 -14.84 2.03 -7.07
CA VAL A 459 -14.90 0.60 -6.79
C VAL A 459 -16.25 0.05 -7.23
N ASN A 460 -16.24 -1.10 -7.88
CA ASN A 460 -17.43 -1.89 -8.14
C ASN A 460 -17.75 -2.71 -6.88
N GLY A 461 -18.35 -2.03 -5.90
CA GLY A 461 -18.51 -2.50 -4.52
C GLY A 461 -19.66 -3.49 -4.32
N THR A 462 -19.93 -3.80 -3.05
CA THR A 462 -20.95 -4.78 -2.61
C THR A 462 -20.67 -6.17 -3.18
N GLU A 463 -19.39 -6.60 -3.19
CA GLU A 463 -19.01 -7.88 -3.76
C GLU A 463 -17.73 -8.43 -3.08
N VAL A 464 -17.56 -9.75 -3.20
CA VAL A 464 -16.34 -10.49 -2.87
C VAL A 464 -15.70 -10.94 -4.18
N TYR A 465 -14.53 -10.40 -4.50
CA TYR A 465 -13.77 -10.73 -5.71
C TYR A 465 -12.70 -11.78 -5.43
N GLY A 466 -12.20 -12.42 -6.49
CA GLY A 466 -11.31 -13.57 -6.39
C GLY A 466 -12.09 -14.83 -6.02
N THR A 467 -11.40 -15.87 -5.58
CA THR A 467 -12.01 -17.10 -5.06
C THR A 467 -11.79 -17.16 -3.56
N PHE A 468 -12.87 -17.04 -2.79
CA PHE A 468 -12.79 -17.17 -1.35
C PHE A 468 -12.49 -18.64 -0.99
N PRO A 469 -11.44 -18.94 -0.21
CA PRO A 469 -10.99 -20.30 0.04
C PRO A 469 -12.05 -21.14 0.72
N GLN A 470 -12.03 -22.42 0.44
CA GLN A 470 -12.83 -23.42 1.17
C GLN A 470 -12.11 -23.74 2.48
N PHE A 471 -12.85 -23.79 3.57
CA PHE A 471 -12.32 -24.23 4.86
C PHE A 471 -12.58 -25.70 5.07
N SER A 472 -11.68 -26.37 5.77
CA SER A 472 -11.88 -27.74 6.27
C SER A 472 -11.29 -27.86 7.67
N SER A 473 -11.72 -28.85 8.42
CA SER A 473 -11.04 -29.24 9.65
C SER A 473 -9.85 -30.13 9.31
N ALA A 474 -8.81 -30.07 10.15
CA ALA A 474 -7.69 -30.98 10.09
C ALA A 474 -8.12 -32.40 10.52
N ASP A 475 -7.53 -33.42 9.89
CA ASP A 475 -7.60 -34.79 10.36
C ASP A 475 -6.70 -35.02 11.61
N THR A 476 -6.69 -36.22 12.13
CA THR A 476 -5.89 -36.61 13.30
C THR A 476 -4.38 -36.49 13.08
N ALA A 477 -3.92 -36.42 11.83
CA ALA A 477 -2.53 -36.19 11.43
C ALA A 477 -2.22 -34.72 11.13
N GLY A 478 -3.19 -33.80 11.30
CA GLY A 478 -3.04 -32.38 11.06
C GLY A 478 -3.21 -31.96 9.59
N ASN A 479 -3.72 -32.84 8.71
CA ASN A 479 -3.90 -32.52 7.31
C ASN A 479 -5.29 -31.94 7.06
N PHE A 480 -5.37 -30.89 6.26
CA PHE A 480 -6.60 -30.27 5.82
C PHE A 480 -7.07 -30.89 4.49
N SER A 481 -8.35 -31.19 4.34
CA SER A 481 -8.90 -31.69 3.08
C SER A 481 -9.12 -30.59 2.04
N SER A 482 -9.26 -29.33 2.46
CA SER A 482 -9.38 -28.19 1.55
C SER A 482 -8.18 -28.09 0.59
N PRO A 483 -8.41 -27.81 -0.71
CA PRO A 483 -7.33 -27.57 -1.67
C PRO A 483 -6.52 -26.30 -1.36
N ASP A 484 -7.11 -25.37 -0.61
CA ASP A 484 -6.56 -24.03 -0.34
C ASP A 484 -5.82 -23.95 1.00
N GLN A 485 -5.84 -25.02 1.82
CA GLN A 485 -5.23 -25.03 3.16
C GLN A 485 -4.08 -26.04 3.25
N VAL A 486 -2.94 -25.58 3.76
CA VAL A 486 -1.79 -26.43 4.12
C VAL A 486 -1.66 -26.53 5.64
N GLN A 487 -0.50 -26.96 6.16
CA GLN A 487 -0.27 -27.13 7.60
C GLN A 487 -0.73 -25.91 8.42
N ASN A 488 -1.31 -26.16 9.59
CA ASN A 488 -1.96 -25.15 10.45
C ASN A 488 -3.09 -24.36 9.74
N GLY A 489 -3.58 -24.88 8.60
CA GLY A 489 -4.63 -24.25 7.80
C GLY A 489 -4.20 -22.95 7.12
N VAL A 490 -2.90 -22.73 6.94
CA VAL A 490 -2.38 -21.59 6.17
C VAL A 490 -2.93 -21.62 4.76
N LEU A 491 -3.45 -20.48 4.29
CA LEU A 491 -4.03 -20.35 2.97
C LEU A 491 -2.96 -20.29 1.88
N ILE A 492 -3.07 -21.15 0.88
CA ILE A 492 -2.40 -20.94 -0.41
C ILE A 492 -3.19 -19.84 -1.13
N PRO A 493 -2.56 -18.74 -1.59
CA PRO A 493 -3.28 -17.70 -2.31
C PRO A 493 -3.97 -18.22 -3.58
N THR A 494 -5.20 -17.79 -3.80
CA THR A 494 -5.96 -18.05 -5.04
C THR A 494 -5.90 -16.86 -6.02
N THR A 495 -5.43 -15.72 -5.53
CA THR A 495 -5.24 -14.49 -6.30
C THR A 495 -3.80 -13.99 -6.08
N SER A 496 -3.10 -13.65 -7.16
CA SER A 496 -1.74 -13.10 -7.04
C SER A 496 -1.74 -11.59 -6.79
N VAL A 497 -0.65 -11.12 -6.17
CA VAL A 497 -0.37 -9.67 -6.07
C VAL A 497 -0.26 -9.04 -7.46
N ASP A 498 0.26 -9.77 -8.47
CA ASP A 498 0.32 -9.29 -9.86
C ASP A 498 -1.08 -8.98 -10.43
N GLN A 499 -2.09 -9.85 -10.21
CA GLN A 499 -3.47 -9.63 -10.66
C GLN A 499 -4.12 -8.45 -9.92
N TYR A 500 -3.84 -8.32 -8.62
CA TYR A 500 -4.30 -7.17 -7.82
C TYR A 500 -3.71 -5.86 -8.36
N ALA A 501 -2.39 -5.82 -8.54
CA ALA A 501 -1.68 -4.67 -9.09
C ALA A 501 -2.12 -4.34 -10.53
N TYR A 502 -2.37 -5.37 -11.37
CA TYR A 502 -2.87 -5.18 -12.73
C TYR A 502 -4.20 -4.41 -12.76
N THR A 503 -5.17 -4.84 -11.94
CA THR A 503 -6.49 -4.20 -11.90
C THR A 503 -6.40 -2.74 -11.42
N LEU A 504 -5.59 -2.47 -10.38
CA LEU A 504 -5.35 -1.12 -9.88
C LEU A 504 -4.58 -0.26 -10.91
N GLY A 505 -3.55 -0.79 -11.53
CA GLY A 505 -2.75 -0.09 -12.54
C GLY A 505 -3.55 0.24 -13.81
N LYS A 506 -4.41 -0.69 -14.25
CA LYS A 506 -5.34 -0.44 -15.36
C LYS A 506 -6.29 0.72 -15.04
N TRP A 507 -6.85 0.75 -13.82
CA TRP A 507 -7.69 1.87 -13.39
C TRP A 507 -6.91 3.18 -13.35
N MET A 508 -5.64 3.18 -12.93
CA MET A 508 -4.76 4.37 -12.96
C MET A 508 -4.46 4.86 -14.38
N GLY A 509 -4.68 4.04 -15.41
CA GLY A 509 -4.46 4.37 -16.81
C GLY A 509 -3.16 3.83 -17.39
N VAL A 510 -2.51 2.86 -16.72
CA VAL A 510 -1.37 2.14 -17.30
C VAL A 510 -1.88 1.17 -18.37
N SER A 511 -1.19 1.09 -19.51
CA SER A 511 -1.59 0.21 -20.62
C SER A 511 -1.44 -1.28 -20.24
N ALA A 512 -2.22 -2.14 -20.90
CA ALA A 512 -2.13 -3.58 -20.69
C ALA A 512 -0.75 -4.15 -21.06
N SER A 513 -0.09 -3.58 -22.07
CA SER A 513 1.28 -3.96 -22.48
C SER A 513 2.30 -3.57 -21.41
N ASP A 514 2.20 -2.36 -20.87
CA ASP A 514 3.12 -1.88 -19.84
C ASP A 514 2.91 -2.64 -18.52
N LEU A 515 1.66 -2.93 -18.14
CA LEU A 515 1.36 -3.78 -16.99
C LEU A 515 1.92 -5.19 -17.15
N SER A 516 1.82 -5.78 -18.35
CA SER A 516 2.40 -7.11 -18.62
C SER A 516 3.94 -7.12 -18.55
N ALA A 517 4.58 -6.00 -18.87
CA ALA A 517 6.03 -5.86 -18.74
C ALA A 517 6.49 -5.58 -17.31
N LEU A 518 5.65 -4.88 -16.52
CA LEU A 518 5.95 -4.48 -15.15
C LEU A 518 5.71 -5.60 -14.15
N LEU A 519 4.71 -6.44 -14.37
CA LEU A 519 4.23 -7.47 -13.45
C LEU A 519 4.82 -8.84 -13.84
N PRO A 520 5.92 -9.27 -13.19
CA PRO A 520 6.79 -10.32 -13.73
C PRO A 520 6.14 -11.70 -13.77
N ASN A 521 5.18 -11.97 -12.88
CA ASN A 521 4.54 -13.29 -12.80
C ASN A 521 3.19 -13.33 -13.53
N LEU A 522 2.70 -12.18 -14.03
CA LEU A 522 1.36 -12.06 -14.61
C LEU A 522 1.12 -13.05 -15.76
N SER A 523 2.13 -13.31 -16.58
CA SER A 523 2.07 -14.26 -17.71
C SER A 523 1.84 -15.72 -17.30
N GLN A 524 2.04 -16.05 -16.02
CA GLN A 524 1.78 -17.40 -15.48
C GLN A 524 0.29 -17.63 -15.16
N PHE A 525 -0.52 -16.57 -15.17
CA PHE A 525 -1.95 -16.62 -14.88
C PHE A 525 -2.75 -16.49 -16.19
N ASN A 526 -3.98 -17.03 -16.19
CA ASN A 526 -4.86 -16.91 -17.34
C ASN A 526 -5.18 -15.43 -17.60
N SER A 527 -5.02 -14.98 -18.83
CA SER A 527 -5.24 -13.59 -19.24
C SER A 527 -6.65 -13.07 -18.95
N SER A 528 -7.67 -13.94 -18.93
CA SER A 528 -9.04 -13.58 -18.56
C SER A 528 -9.20 -13.24 -17.07
N THR A 529 -8.20 -13.57 -16.25
CA THR A 529 -8.18 -13.31 -14.80
C THR A 529 -7.16 -12.24 -14.39
N HIS A 530 -6.47 -11.61 -15.33
CA HIS A 530 -5.54 -10.52 -15.02
C HIS A 530 -6.29 -9.34 -14.41
N ASP A 531 -7.40 -8.93 -15.03
CA ASP A 531 -8.31 -7.92 -14.47
C ASP A 531 -9.38 -8.62 -13.63
N LEU A 532 -9.35 -8.36 -12.33
CA LEU A 532 -10.30 -8.94 -11.37
C LEU A 532 -11.68 -8.28 -11.41
N GLY A 533 -11.82 -7.13 -12.09
CA GLY A 533 -13.09 -6.47 -12.35
C GLY A 533 -13.68 -5.68 -11.18
N PHE A 534 -12.91 -5.45 -10.11
CA PHE A 534 -13.39 -4.69 -8.94
C PHE A 534 -13.34 -3.17 -9.12
N MET A 535 -12.78 -2.67 -10.22
CA MET A 535 -12.77 -1.24 -10.54
C MET A 535 -13.74 -0.94 -11.69
N ARG A 536 -14.49 0.15 -11.56
CA ARG A 536 -15.29 0.70 -12.65
C ARG A 536 -14.36 1.33 -13.71
N ALA A 537 -14.78 1.23 -14.97
CA ALA A 537 -14.00 1.75 -16.10
C ALA A 537 -13.83 3.28 -16.06
#